data_653a6e69ae8081246e19ccc2ba72f22f
#
_entry.id   653a6e69ae8081246e19ccc2ba72f22f
#
_cell.length_a   1.000
_cell.length_b   1.000
_cell.length_c   1.000
_cell.angle_alpha   90.00
_cell.angle_beta   90.00
_cell.angle_gamma   90.00
#
_symmetry.space_group_name_H-M   'P 1'
#
loop_
_entity.id
_entity.type
_entity.pdbx_description
1 polymer ?
#
loop_
_entity_poly.entity_id
_entity_poly.type
_entity_poly.pdbx_seq_one_letter_code
_entity_poly.pdbx_strand_id
1 'polypeptide(L)'
;LKDMDKSRFPNFYELPIEDRIEAVFERGLISEEDYNMLKNQQQRLDLQSADKMIENVIGVMGMPVGLGLNFSINNKDYVVPLAVEEPSIVAALSSAAKIARESGGYTADATDPILVGQIQVVNIQNIEQARNNLLNRKEEILNLANSLHPRMVARGGGALDFKIKTYPMESFNGEMLIIDLHVNTMDAMGANLVNGMCEGIASLVETITEGEVFLRILSNLTDQSLASASVKIPAEALAIKGYDGERVRDGIIIASDFAHADPYRASTHNKGIMNGVDAVALATGNDWRA
;
A
#
# COMPACT_ATOMS: atom_id res chain seq x y z
N LEU A 1 -0.94 8.05 30.06
CA LEU A 1 -0.07 9.20 29.75
C LEU A 1 1.28 8.79 29.11
N LYS A 2 1.81 7.58 29.39
CA LYS A 2 3.11 7.11 28.88
C LYS A 2 3.18 6.79 27.37
N ASP A 3 2.04 6.55 26.70
CA ASP A 3 2.01 6.19 25.29
C ASP A 3 1.83 7.38 24.32
N MET A 4 1.48 8.55 24.82
CA MET A 4 1.15 9.73 24.00
C MET A 4 2.35 10.58 23.57
N ASP A 5 3.57 10.25 23.95
CA ASP A 5 4.78 11.03 23.61
C ASP A 5 5.89 10.23 22.93
N LYS A 6 5.59 8.99 22.53
CA LYS A 6 6.60 8.10 21.92
C LYS A 6 7.14 8.59 20.59
N SER A 7 6.37 9.35 19.81
CA SER A 7 6.77 9.86 18.49
C SER A 7 7.41 11.25 18.51
N ARG A 8 7.52 11.91 19.69
CA ARG A 8 8.09 13.25 19.83
C ARG A 8 9.56 13.18 20.21
N PHE A 9 10.42 13.63 19.33
CA PHE A 9 11.86 13.75 19.55
C PHE A 9 12.31 15.20 19.30
N PRO A 10 12.34 16.04 20.33
CA PRO A 10 12.80 17.43 20.17
C PRO A 10 14.23 17.47 19.63
N ASN A 11 14.45 18.31 18.61
CA ASN A 11 15.75 18.53 17.96
C ASN A 11 16.44 17.24 17.44
N PHE A 12 15.69 16.20 17.12
CA PHE A 12 16.23 14.91 16.65
C PHE A 12 17.18 15.05 15.46
N TYR A 13 16.89 15.97 14.55
CA TYR A 13 17.71 16.23 13.36
C TYR A 13 19.07 16.86 13.67
N GLU A 14 19.23 17.48 14.85
CA GLU A 14 20.49 18.07 15.32
C GLU A 14 21.44 17.02 15.93
N LEU A 15 20.90 15.86 16.32
CA LEU A 15 21.70 14.78 16.92
C LEU A 15 22.60 14.11 15.88
N PRO A 16 23.80 13.67 16.25
CA PRO A 16 24.58 12.68 15.48
C PRO A 16 23.77 11.41 15.19
N ILE A 17 24.14 10.66 14.16
CA ILE A 17 23.39 9.46 13.76
C ILE A 17 23.37 8.41 14.88
N GLU A 18 24.49 8.22 15.56
CA GLU A 18 24.62 7.28 16.68
C GLU A 18 23.66 7.63 17.83
N ASP A 19 23.55 8.91 18.16
CA ASP A 19 22.64 9.39 19.21
C ASP A 19 21.16 9.28 18.80
N ARG A 20 20.87 9.41 17.50
CA ARG A 20 19.52 9.14 16.98
C ARG A 20 19.12 7.68 17.14
N ILE A 21 20.01 6.77 16.82
CA ILE A 21 19.81 5.31 16.97
C ILE A 21 19.59 4.97 18.45
N GLU A 22 20.41 5.54 19.35
CA GLU A 22 20.29 5.36 20.79
C GLU A 22 18.92 5.85 21.29
N ALA A 23 18.52 7.07 20.92
CA ALA A 23 17.25 7.67 21.33
C ALA A 23 16.02 6.86 20.88
N VAL A 24 16.08 6.22 19.70
CA VAL A 24 15.02 5.35 19.19
C VAL A 24 14.96 4.04 19.99
N PHE A 25 16.11 3.48 20.32
CA PHE A 25 16.21 2.26 21.13
C PHE A 25 15.76 2.47 22.57
N GLU A 26 16.21 3.54 23.23
CA GLU A 26 15.79 3.88 24.60
C GLU A 26 14.28 4.05 24.75
N ARG A 27 13.59 4.44 23.67
CA ARG A 27 12.11 4.51 23.64
C ARG A 27 11.42 3.18 23.36
N GLY A 28 12.20 2.12 23.16
CA GLY A 28 11.66 0.78 22.88
C GLY A 28 10.94 0.69 21.52
N LEU A 29 11.38 1.47 20.52
CA LEU A 29 10.83 1.48 19.17
C LEU A 29 11.49 0.45 18.26
N ILE A 30 12.68 0.00 18.59
CA ILE A 30 13.42 -1.06 17.90
C ILE A 30 13.92 -2.09 18.90
N SER A 31 14.16 -3.30 18.44
CA SER A 31 14.74 -4.38 19.24
C SER A 31 16.23 -4.16 19.50
N GLU A 32 16.82 -4.89 20.46
CA GLU A 32 18.27 -4.88 20.71
C GLU A 32 19.04 -5.40 19.49
N GLU A 33 18.48 -6.34 18.76
CA GLU A 33 19.09 -6.89 17.53
C GLU A 33 19.16 -5.80 16.45
N ASP A 34 18.05 -5.09 16.19
CA ASP A 34 17.98 -3.99 15.23
C ASP A 34 18.90 -2.83 15.62
N TYR A 35 18.95 -2.50 16.92
CA TYR A 35 19.85 -1.49 17.44
C TYR A 35 21.32 -1.83 17.14
N ASN A 36 21.73 -3.04 17.43
CA ASN A 36 23.09 -3.50 17.18
C ASN A 36 23.40 -3.53 15.67
N MET A 37 22.45 -3.95 14.84
CA MET A 37 22.59 -3.97 13.39
C MET A 37 22.78 -2.55 12.82
N LEU A 38 21.97 -1.59 13.26
CA LEU A 38 22.07 -0.18 12.84
C LEU A 38 23.39 0.45 13.30
N LYS A 39 23.78 0.25 14.55
CA LYS A 39 25.00 0.79 15.14
C LYS A 39 26.28 0.27 14.46
N ASN A 40 26.26 -0.99 14.05
CA ASN A 40 27.39 -1.64 13.36
C ASN A 40 27.32 -1.49 11.82
N GLN A 41 26.35 -0.74 11.29
CA GLN A 41 26.10 -0.56 9.84
C GLN A 41 25.96 -1.89 9.07
N GLN A 42 25.33 -2.89 9.69
CA GLN A 42 25.12 -4.23 9.14
C GLN A 42 23.76 -4.40 8.44
N GLN A 43 23.03 -3.31 8.20
CA GLN A 43 21.69 -3.30 7.58
C GLN A 43 21.71 -3.47 6.05
N ARG A 44 22.86 -3.79 5.45
CA ARG A 44 22.93 -3.97 4.00
C ARG A 44 22.50 -5.37 3.61
N LEU A 45 21.69 -5.46 2.56
CA LEU A 45 21.41 -6.74 1.90
C LEU A 45 22.73 -7.32 1.36
N ASP A 46 23.06 -8.56 1.73
CA ASP A 46 24.24 -9.24 1.20
C ASP A 46 24.03 -9.71 -0.25
N LEU A 47 25.12 -9.85 -1.00
CA LEU A 47 25.05 -10.17 -2.44
C LEU A 47 24.47 -11.57 -2.71
N GLN A 48 24.63 -12.54 -1.80
CA GLN A 48 24.10 -13.89 -1.99
C GLN A 48 22.57 -13.90 -1.82
N SER A 49 22.05 -13.10 -0.90
CA SER A 49 20.63 -12.90 -0.73
C SER A 49 20.04 -12.13 -1.91
N ALA A 50 20.71 -11.08 -2.38
CA ALA A 50 20.29 -10.30 -3.54
C ALA A 50 20.21 -11.16 -4.81
N ASP A 51 21.18 -12.05 -5.05
CA ASP A 51 21.24 -12.97 -6.20
C ASP A 51 20.05 -13.97 -6.24
N LYS A 52 19.44 -14.22 -5.07
CA LYS A 52 18.22 -15.05 -5.00
C LYS A 52 16.93 -14.26 -5.20
N MET A 53 17.00 -12.93 -5.21
CA MET A 53 15.82 -12.06 -5.34
C MET A 53 15.53 -11.70 -6.79
N ILE A 54 16.57 -11.42 -7.57
CA ILE A 54 16.48 -11.09 -8.99
C ILE A 54 17.64 -11.71 -9.77
N GLU A 55 17.48 -11.83 -11.09
CA GLU A 55 18.49 -12.36 -12.01
C GLU A 55 19.60 -11.33 -12.28
N ASN A 56 20.80 -11.81 -12.62
CA ASN A 56 21.92 -11.01 -13.10
C ASN A 56 22.40 -9.93 -12.10
N VAL A 57 22.36 -10.22 -10.81
CA VAL A 57 22.79 -9.29 -9.76
C VAL A 57 24.26 -8.95 -9.89
N ILE A 58 24.58 -7.65 -9.87
CA ILE A 58 25.96 -7.12 -9.84
C ILE A 58 26.26 -6.28 -8.59
N GLY A 59 25.24 -5.98 -7.79
CA GLY A 59 25.41 -5.13 -6.60
C GLY A 59 24.09 -4.81 -5.90
N VAL A 60 24.18 -4.05 -4.82
CA VAL A 60 23.04 -3.55 -4.03
C VAL A 60 23.10 -2.03 -3.96
N MET A 61 22.00 -1.37 -4.27
CA MET A 61 21.87 0.08 -4.13
C MET A 61 21.27 0.42 -2.75
N GLY A 62 21.95 1.29 -2.01
CA GLY A 62 21.45 1.78 -0.72
C GLY A 62 20.57 3.04 -0.89
N MET A 63 19.52 3.13 -0.09
CA MET A 63 18.67 4.31 0.01
C MET A 63 18.65 4.80 1.47
N PRO A 64 18.68 6.12 1.73
CA PRO A 64 18.56 6.63 3.10
C PRO A 64 17.22 6.28 3.73
N VAL A 65 17.24 5.90 5.01
CA VAL A 65 16.04 5.67 5.81
C VAL A 65 15.96 6.74 6.90
N GLY A 66 14.89 7.50 6.90
CA GLY A 66 14.58 8.51 7.90
C GLY A 66 13.32 8.16 8.69
N LEU A 67 13.05 8.92 9.75
CA LEU A 67 11.88 8.75 10.60
C LEU A 67 10.97 9.97 10.54
N GLY A 68 9.74 9.79 10.11
CA GLY A 68 8.65 10.74 10.25
C GLY A 68 8.18 10.76 11.71
N LEU A 69 8.24 11.93 12.33
CA LEU A 69 7.99 12.13 13.75
C LEU A 69 6.68 12.86 14.00
N ASN A 70 6.26 12.92 15.26
CA ASN A 70 5.09 13.63 15.76
C ASN A 70 3.73 13.07 15.31
N PHE A 71 3.65 11.96 14.63
CA PHE A 71 2.37 11.39 14.21
C PHE A 71 1.54 10.93 15.40
N SER A 72 0.32 11.43 15.49
CA SER A 72 -0.76 10.93 16.34
C SER A 72 -1.92 10.53 15.45
N ILE A 73 -2.24 9.23 15.42
CA ILE A 73 -3.27 8.65 14.54
C ILE A 73 -4.22 7.84 15.42
N ASN A 74 -5.50 8.14 15.39
CA ASN A 74 -6.51 7.49 16.24
C ASN A 74 -6.11 7.48 17.72
N ASN A 75 -5.60 8.61 18.24
CA ASN A 75 -5.11 8.80 19.59
C ASN A 75 -3.93 7.91 20.00
N LYS A 76 -3.18 7.39 19.03
CA LYS A 76 -1.98 6.60 19.27
C LYS A 76 -0.78 7.21 18.54
N ASP A 77 0.37 7.19 19.20
CA ASP A 77 1.62 7.70 18.63
C ASP A 77 2.28 6.70 17.69
N TYR A 78 2.77 7.24 16.56
CA TYR A 78 3.53 6.48 15.57
C TYR A 78 4.80 7.20 15.18
N VAL A 79 5.88 6.44 15.04
CA VAL A 79 7.08 6.83 14.31
C VAL A 79 7.04 6.12 12.98
N VAL A 80 7.11 6.89 11.88
CA VAL A 80 6.87 6.38 10.53
C VAL A 80 8.20 6.25 9.79
N PRO A 81 8.66 5.04 9.41
CA PRO A 81 9.87 4.89 8.61
C PRO A 81 9.63 5.36 7.17
N LEU A 82 10.63 6.00 6.60
CA LEU A 82 10.61 6.58 5.26
C LEU A 82 11.92 6.24 4.55
N ALA A 83 11.87 5.53 3.43
CA ALA A 83 13.02 5.31 2.55
C ALA A 83 12.94 6.28 1.37
N VAL A 84 13.77 7.31 1.34
CA VAL A 84 13.71 8.39 0.36
C VAL A 84 15.05 9.10 0.23
N GLU A 85 15.41 9.48 -0.98
CA GLU A 85 16.64 10.23 -1.29
C GLU A 85 16.40 11.74 -1.40
N GLU A 86 15.15 12.19 -1.53
CA GLU A 86 14.82 13.60 -1.74
C GLU A 86 14.88 14.39 -0.42
N PRO A 87 15.62 15.48 -0.36
CA PRO A 87 15.68 16.31 0.83
C PRO A 87 14.32 16.96 1.15
N SER A 88 14.14 17.30 2.41
CA SER A 88 12.95 17.99 2.97
C SER A 88 11.68 17.14 3.10
N ILE A 89 11.57 15.96 2.50
CA ILE A 89 10.35 15.12 2.60
C ILE A 89 10.09 14.72 4.04
N VAL A 90 11.07 14.14 4.72
CA VAL A 90 10.94 13.71 6.13
C VAL A 90 10.67 14.90 7.07
N ALA A 91 11.33 16.03 6.82
CA ALA A 91 11.14 17.24 7.61
C ALA A 91 9.74 17.84 7.44
N ALA A 92 9.26 17.92 6.19
CA ALA A 92 7.92 18.44 5.87
C ALA A 92 6.81 17.57 6.50
N LEU A 93 6.91 16.25 6.36
CA LEU A 93 5.98 15.31 6.98
C LEU A 93 5.95 15.45 8.51
N SER A 94 7.12 15.50 9.14
CA SER A 94 7.23 15.65 10.62
C SER A 94 6.69 16.98 11.12
N SER A 95 6.87 18.06 10.34
CA SER A 95 6.35 19.39 10.64
C SER A 95 4.82 19.42 10.52
N ALA A 96 4.27 18.90 9.43
CA ALA A 96 2.82 18.78 9.23
C ALA A 96 2.16 17.90 10.31
N ALA A 97 2.81 16.78 10.66
CA ALA A 97 2.33 15.89 11.72
C ALA A 97 2.32 16.57 13.10
N LYS A 98 3.28 17.48 13.38
CA LYS A 98 3.30 18.28 14.61
C LYS A 98 2.08 19.20 14.69
N ILE A 99 1.77 19.94 13.62
CA ILE A 99 0.60 20.82 13.55
C ILE A 99 -0.70 20.01 13.72
N ALA A 100 -0.80 18.91 13.00
CA ALA A 100 -1.94 18.01 13.10
C ALA A 100 -2.12 17.47 14.54
N ARG A 101 -1.03 17.04 15.19
CA ARG A 101 -1.04 16.53 16.56
C ARG A 101 -1.55 17.58 17.56
N GLU A 102 -1.07 18.82 17.47
CA GLU A 102 -1.50 19.93 18.32
C GLU A 102 -2.99 20.26 18.12
N SER A 103 -3.56 19.85 17.00
CA SER A 103 -4.98 20.01 16.63
C SER A 103 -5.84 18.76 16.90
N GLY A 104 -5.32 17.75 17.60
CA GLY A 104 -6.03 16.51 17.94
C GLY A 104 -5.56 15.27 17.19
N GLY A 105 -4.67 15.41 16.22
CA GLY A 105 -4.13 14.30 15.43
C GLY A 105 -4.99 13.90 14.22
N TYR A 106 -4.57 12.84 13.56
CA TYR A 106 -5.27 12.26 12.41
C TYR A 106 -6.30 11.23 12.87
N THR A 107 -7.42 11.19 12.15
CA THR A 107 -8.33 10.04 12.15
C THR A 107 -8.10 9.26 10.87
N ALA A 108 -7.80 7.98 10.98
CA ALA A 108 -7.55 7.10 9.85
C ALA A 108 -8.40 5.84 9.92
N ASP A 109 -8.76 5.33 8.76
CA ASP A 109 -9.51 4.09 8.60
C ASP A 109 -9.03 3.36 7.33
N ALA A 110 -9.28 2.05 7.27
CA ALA A 110 -8.97 1.22 6.11
C ALA A 110 -10.09 0.21 5.86
N THR A 111 -10.38 -0.04 4.59
CA THR A 111 -11.29 -1.11 4.19
C THR A 111 -10.63 -2.48 4.37
N ASP A 112 -11.40 -3.55 4.24
CA ASP A 112 -10.83 -4.88 4.14
C ASP A 112 -9.87 -4.97 2.94
N PRO A 113 -8.73 -5.67 3.07
CA PRO A 113 -7.71 -5.76 2.02
C PRO A 113 -8.12 -6.77 0.95
N ILE A 114 -9.06 -6.38 0.10
CA ILE A 114 -9.59 -7.23 -0.98
C ILE A 114 -8.90 -6.88 -2.28
N LEU A 115 -8.16 -7.85 -2.83
CA LEU A 115 -7.58 -7.79 -4.17
C LEU A 115 -8.43 -8.58 -5.16
N VAL A 116 -8.32 -8.22 -6.44
CA VAL A 116 -9.04 -8.87 -7.53
C VAL A 116 -8.05 -9.62 -8.42
N GLY A 117 -8.27 -10.93 -8.55
CA GLY A 117 -7.61 -11.75 -9.57
C GLY A 117 -8.52 -11.93 -10.77
N GLN A 118 -7.98 -11.84 -11.97
CA GLN A 118 -8.74 -11.95 -13.21
C GLN A 118 -8.41 -13.23 -13.97
N ILE A 119 -9.43 -13.95 -14.38
CA ILE A 119 -9.30 -15.12 -15.25
C ILE A 119 -10.05 -14.83 -16.55
N GLN A 120 -9.31 -14.76 -17.65
CA GLN A 120 -9.83 -14.54 -18.98
C GLN A 120 -10.14 -15.87 -19.65
N VAL A 121 -11.37 -16.04 -20.09
CA VAL A 121 -11.85 -17.24 -20.83
C VAL A 121 -12.33 -16.83 -22.21
N VAL A 122 -11.85 -17.53 -23.23
CA VAL A 122 -12.22 -17.32 -24.63
C VAL A 122 -12.69 -18.64 -25.26
N ASN A 123 -13.05 -18.61 -26.53
CA ASN A 123 -13.49 -19.77 -27.31
C ASN A 123 -14.72 -20.50 -26.71
N ILE A 124 -15.58 -19.75 -26.00
CA ILE A 124 -16.81 -20.25 -25.39
C ILE A 124 -17.92 -20.30 -26.44
N GLN A 125 -18.54 -21.46 -26.61
CA GLN A 125 -19.63 -21.63 -27.57
C GLN A 125 -20.93 -20.94 -27.15
N ASN A 126 -21.23 -20.97 -25.85
CA ASN A 126 -22.43 -20.35 -25.29
C ASN A 126 -22.08 -19.65 -23.96
N ILE A 127 -21.88 -18.34 -24.01
CA ILE A 127 -21.46 -17.52 -22.89
C ILE A 127 -22.48 -17.50 -21.75
N GLU A 128 -23.77 -17.43 -22.06
CA GLU A 128 -24.82 -17.44 -21.04
C GLU A 128 -24.88 -18.78 -20.30
N GLN A 129 -24.71 -19.88 -21.01
CA GLN A 129 -24.64 -21.20 -20.38
C GLN A 129 -23.39 -21.35 -19.52
N ALA A 130 -22.23 -20.92 -20.01
CA ALA A 130 -20.96 -20.92 -19.26
C ALA A 130 -21.08 -20.09 -17.97
N ARG A 131 -21.67 -18.89 -18.07
CA ARG A 131 -21.95 -18.03 -16.92
C ARG A 131 -22.82 -18.71 -15.87
N ASN A 132 -23.93 -19.32 -16.30
CA ASN A 132 -24.83 -20.03 -15.40
C ASN A 132 -24.16 -21.25 -14.74
N ASN A 133 -23.35 -21.98 -15.48
CA ASN A 133 -22.59 -23.13 -14.99
C ASN A 133 -21.57 -22.69 -13.93
N LEU A 134 -20.84 -21.59 -14.16
CA LEU A 134 -19.91 -21.00 -13.18
C LEU A 134 -20.61 -20.59 -11.90
N LEU A 135 -21.77 -19.92 -12.01
CA LEU A 135 -22.55 -19.49 -10.84
C LEU A 135 -23.09 -20.69 -10.05
N ASN A 136 -23.55 -21.74 -10.72
CA ASN A 136 -24.06 -22.96 -10.07
C ASN A 136 -22.94 -23.75 -9.34
N ARG A 137 -21.69 -23.62 -9.77
CA ARG A 137 -20.53 -24.28 -9.16
C ARG A 137 -19.63 -23.31 -8.37
N LYS A 138 -20.18 -22.16 -7.96
CA LYS A 138 -19.44 -21.10 -7.26
C LYS A 138 -18.72 -21.59 -6.01
N GLU A 139 -19.41 -22.35 -5.17
CA GLU A 139 -18.81 -22.87 -3.94
C GLU A 139 -17.64 -23.82 -4.21
N GLU A 140 -17.74 -24.64 -5.25
CA GLU A 140 -16.67 -25.54 -5.65
C GLU A 140 -15.42 -24.78 -6.09
N ILE A 141 -15.60 -23.72 -6.89
CA ILE A 141 -14.51 -22.86 -7.36
C ILE A 141 -13.84 -22.16 -6.17
N LEU A 142 -14.61 -21.56 -5.27
CA LEU A 142 -14.09 -20.88 -4.09
C LEU A 142 -13.39 -21.84 -3.14
N ASN A 143 -13.93 -23.03 -2.93
CA ASN A 143 -13.32 -24.07 -2.09
C ASN A 143 -12.00 -24.56 -2.69
N LEU A 144 -11.92 -24.74 -3.99
CA LEU A 144 -10.66 -25.09 -4.65
C LEU A 144 -9.63 -23.98 -4.49
N ALA A 145 -9.98 -22.71 -4.77
CA ALA A 145 -9.08 -21.57 -4.57
C ALA A 145 -8.54 -21.51 -3.13
N ASN A 146 -9.42 -21.66 -2.15
CA ASN A 146 -9.07 -21.62 -0.74
C ASN A 146 -8.20 -22.80 -0.28
N SER A 147 -8.38 -23.98 -0.88
CA SER A 147 -7.59 -25.17 -0.56
C SER A 147 -6.11 -25.02 -0.93
N LEU A 148 -5.77 -24.12 -1.86
CA LEU A 148 -4.40 -23.85 -2.28
C LEU A 148 -3.60 -23.03 -1.24
N HIS A 149 -4.30 -22.28 -0.38
CA HIS A 149 -3.70 -21.40 0.61
C HIS A 149 -4.30 -21.58 2.02
N PRO A 150 -4.25 -22.79 2.60
CA PRO A 150 -4.95 -23.13 3.85
C PRO A 150 -4.49 -22.29 5.05
N ARG A 151 -3.23 -21.85 5.06
CA ARG A 151 -2.70 -20.98 6.13
C ARG A 151 -3.31 -19.58 6.09
N MET A 152 -3.61 -19.06 4.91
CA MET A 152 -4.29 -17.76 4.76
C MET A 152 -5.74 -17.87 5.21
N VAL A 153 -6.44 -18.91 4.77
CA VAL A 153 -7.83 -19.19 5.16
C VAL A 153 -7.97 -19.36 6.67
N ALA A 154 -7.03 -20.09 7.30
CA ALA A 154 -7.02 -20.27 8.76
C ALA A 154 -6.86 -18.95 9.55
N ARG A 155 -6.32 -17.90 8.95
CA ARG A 155 -6.19 -16.55 9.51
C ARG A 155 -7.39 -15.64 9.20
N GLY A 156 -8.38 -16.12 8.45
CA GLY A 156 -9.58 -15.37 8.07
C GLY A 156 -9.54 -14.71 6.70
N GLY A 157 -8.48 -14.91 5.92
CA GLY A 157 -8.36 -14.46 4.53
C GLY A 157 -8.84 -15.52 3.53
N GLY A 158 -8.52 -15.32 2.25
CA GLY A 158 -8.81 -16.23 1.15
C GLY A 158 -9.83 -15.69 0.16
N ALA A 159 -10.23 -16.53 -0.79
CA ALA A 159 -11.23 -16.21 -1.82
C ALA A 159 -12.62 -16.12 -1.18
N LEU A 160 -13.27 -14.96 -1.35
CA LEU A 160 -14.57 -14.64 -0.76
C LEU A 160 -15.73 -14.79 -1.74
N ASP A 161 -15.50 -14.33 -2.97
CA ASP A 161 -16.52 -14.23 -4.00
C ASP A 161 -15.87 -14.12 -5.39
N PHE A 162 -16.68 -14.21 -6.44
CA PHE A 162 -16.27 -13.77 -7.76
C PHE A 162 -17.43 -13.11 -8.53
N LYS A 163 -17.07 -12.24 -9.47
CA LYS A 163 -17.98 -11.59 -10.42
C LYS A 163 -17.63 -12.03 -11.83
N ILE A 164 -18.63 -12.09 -12.69
CA ILE A 164 -18.46 -12.45 -14.11
C ILE A 164 -18.81 -11.25 -14.96
N LYS A 165 -17.91 -10.90 -15.87
CA LYS A 165 -18.08 -9.84 -16.87
C LYS A 165 -17.89 -10.43 -18.26
N THR A 166 -18.48 -9.80 -19.26
CA THR A 166 -18.32 -10.20 -20.67
C THR A 166 -17.89 -8.98 -21.47
N TYR A 167 -16.92 -9.15 -22.36
CA TYR A 167 -16.43 -8.09 -23.22
C TYR A 167 -16.28 -8.59 -24.65
N PRO A 168 -16.59 -7.75 -25.67
CA PRO A 168 -16.28 -8.08 -27.06
C PRO A 168 -14.76 -8.14 -27.27
N MET A 169 -14.32 -8.99 -28.18
CA MET A 169 -12.94 -9.02 -28.65
C MET A 169 -12.83 -8.21 -29.94
N GLU A 170 -12.16 -7.04 -29.87
CA GLU A 170 -12.04 -6.15 -31.01
C GLU A 170 -11.22 -6.75 -32.17
N SER A 171 -10.19 -7.54 -31.85
CA SER A 171 -9.30 -8.16 -32.85
C SER A 171 -9.81 -9.49 -33.40
N PHE A 172 -10.84 -10.09 -32.82
CA PHE A 172 -11.40 -11.36 -33.20
C PHE A 172 -12.93 -11.31 -33.12
N ASN A 173 -13.62 -12.07 -33.95
CA ASN A 173 -15.07 -12.21 -33.82
C ASN A 173 -15.39 -13.04 -32.58
N GLY A 174 -16.18 -12.46 -31.68
CA GLY A 174 -16.64 -13.15 -30.48
C GLY A 174 -16.50 -12.29 -29.20
N GLU A 175 -16.71 -12.94 -28.10
CA GLU A 175 -16.67 -12.35 -26.77
C GLU A 175 -15.74 -13.14 -25.87
N MET A 176 -15.18 -12.46 -24.87
CA MET A 176 -14.45 -13.08 -23.77
C MET A 176 -15.23 -12.93 -22.46
N LEU A 177 -15.14 -13.96 -21.61
CA LEU A 177 -15.68 -13.95 -20.27
C LEU A 177 -14.53 -13.72 -19.29
N ILE A 178 -14.72 -12.80 -18.36
CA ILE A 178 -13.75 -12.50 -17.31
C ILE A 178 -14.36 -12.85 -15.96
N ILE A 179 -13.64 -13.63 -15.18
CA ILE A 179 -13.96 -13.91 -13.79
C ILE A 179 -13.08 -13.05 -12.93
N ASP A 180 -13.67 -12.12 -12.18
CA ASP A 180 -12.99 -11.30 -11.16
C ASP A 180 -13.11 -12.02 -9.81
N LEU A 181 -12.06 -12.73 -9.40
CA LEU A 181 -11.97 -13.41 -8.10
C LEU A 181 -11.58 -12.43 -7.00
N HIS A 182 -12.43 -12.24 -6.00
CA HIS A 182 -12.23 -11.34 -4.86
C HIS A 182 -11.56 -12.10 -3.71
N VAL A 183 -10.36 -11.68 -3.33
CA VAL A 183 -9.53 -12.37 -2.34
C VAL A 183 -9.17 -11.42 -1.20
N ASN A 184 -9.52 -11.78 0.03
CA ASN A 184 -9.01 -11.08 1.22
C ASN A 184 -7.60 -11.58 1.51
N THR A 185 -6.63 -10.68 1.42
CA THR A 185 -5.21 -10.98 1.58
C THR A 185 -4.70 -10.73 2.99
N MET A 186 -5.57 -10.27 3.89
CA MET A 186 -5.22 -9.91 5.27
C MET A 186 -4.06 -8.89 5.29
N ASP A 187 -2.99 -9.20 6.00
CA ASP A 187 -1.78 -8.40 6.15
C ASP A 187 -0.69 -8.68 5.10
N ALA A 188 -0.99 -9.56 4.12
CA ALA A 188 -0.06 -9.84 3.03
C ALA A 188 -0.21 -8.82 1.89
N MET A 189 0.89 -8.49 1.19
CA MET A 189 0.84 -7.73 -0.08
C MET A 189 -0.05 -8.43 -1.11
N GLY A 190 -0.06 -9.75 -1.15
CA GLY A 190 -1.11 -10.58 -1.74
C GLY A 190 -0.94 -10.99 -3.20
N ALA A 191 -0.05 -10.39 -3.98
CA ALA A 191 0.07 -10.66 -5.42
C ALA A 191 0.25 -12.14 -5.76
N ASN A 192 1.22 -12.80 -5.15
CA ASN A 192 1.49 -14.23 -5.39
C ASN A 192 0.34 -15.13 -4.93
N LEU A 193 -0.33 -14.76 -3.86
CA LEU A 193 -1.49 -15.49 -3.34
C LEU A 193 -2.66 -15.44 -4.34
N VAL A 194 -3.00 -14.26 -4.82
CA VAL A 194 -4.09 -14.07 -5.79
C VAL A 194 -3.77 -14.77 -7.11
N ASN A 195 -2.54 -14.61 -7.63
CA ASN A 195 -2.09 -15.29 -8.84
C ASN A 195 -2.16 -16.82 -8.68
N GLY A 196 -1.67 -17.35 -7.55
CA GLY A 196 -1.72 -18.78 -7.27
C GLY A 196 -3.14 -19.35 -7.21
N MET A 197 -4.09 -18.58 -6.65
CA MET A 197 -5.52 -18.97 -6.67
C MET A 197 -6.09 -18.97 -8.09
N CYS A 198 -5.83 -17.91 -8.88
CA CYS A 198 -6.29 -17.84 -10.27
C CYS A 198 -5.73 -18.98 -11.14
N GLU A 199 -4.43 -19.27 -11.01
CA GLU A 199 -3.77 -20.37 -11.68
C GLU A 199 -4.37 -21.73 -11.30
N GLY A 200 -4.58 -21.93 -10.00
CA GLY A 200 -5.03 -23.23 -9.49
C GLY A 200 -6.48 -23.59 -9.84
N ILE A 201 -7.34 -22.58 -10.07
CA ILE A 201 -8.73 -22.85 -10.49
C ILE A 201 -8.92 -22.83 -12.00
N ALA A 202 -7.91 -22.49 -12.80
CA ALA A 202 -8.02 -22.31 -14.24
C ALA A 202 -8.57 -23.56 -14.96
N SER A 203 -8.03 -24.75 -14.70
CA SER A 203 -8.50 -26.01 -15.32
C SER A 203 -9.94 -26.37 -14.95
N LEU A 204 -10.38 -26.02 -13.72
CA LEU A 204 -11.78 -26.20 -13.33
C LEU A 204 -12.68 -25.24 -14.11
N VAL A 205 -12.25 -23.99 -14.29
CA VAL A 205 -12.97 -22.99 -15.07
C VAL A 205 -13.11 -23.43 -16.53
N GLU A 206 -12.05 -23.95 -17.17
CA GLU A 206 -12.10 -24.49 -18.53
C GLU A 206 -13.11 -25.65 -18.64
N THR A 207 -13.09 -26.58 -17.68
CA THR A 207 -14.05 -27.69 -17.62
C THR A 207 -15.50 -27.21 -17.51
N ILE A 208 -15.76 -26.14 -16.75
CA ILE A 208 -17.12 -25.62 -16.53
C ILE A 208 -17.63 -24.81 -17.71
N THR A 209 -16.74 -24.04 -18.35
CA THR A 209 -17.11 -23.13 -19.44
C THR A 209 -17.02 -23.77 -20.83
N GLU A 210 -16.35 -24.92 -20.95
CA GLU A 210 -15.94 -25.53 -22.22
C GLU A 210 -15.14 -24.55 -23.10
N GLY A 211 -14.48 -23.57 -22.47
CA GLY A 211 -13.66 -22.56 -23.07
C GLY A 211 -12.18 -22.76 -22.78
N GLU A 212 -11.36 -21.81 -23.18
CA GLU A 212 -9.91 -21.81 -23.01
C GLU A 212 -9.48 -20.60 -22.14
N VAL A 213 -8.69 -20.85 -21.10
CA VAL A 213 -8.18 -19.81 -20.19
C VAL A 213 -6.83 -19.28 -20.69
N PHE A 214 -6.74 -17.96 -20.92
CA PHE A 214 -5.52 -17.28 -21.29
C PHE A 214 -4.87 -16.57 -20.10
N LEU A 215 -5.36 -15.40 -19.71
CA LEU A 215 -4.81 -14.66 -18.57
C LEU A 215 -5.44 -15.13 -17.24
N ARG A 216 -4.59 -15.28 -16.23
CA ARG A 216 -4.93 -15.60 -14.86
C ARG A 216 -3.97 -14.86 -13.93
N ILE A 217 -4.26 -13.58 -13.70
CA ILE A 217 -3.38 -12.64 -13.02
C ILE A 217 -4.17 -11.61 -12.23
N LEU A 218 -3.57 -11.08 -11.16
CA LEU A 218 -4.20 -10.01 -10.39
C LEU A 218 -4.38 -8.72 -11.21
N SER A 219 -5.34 -7.90 -10.76
CA SER A 219 -5.48 -6.51 -11.19
C SER A 219 -4.79 -5.58 -10.19
N ASN A 220 -4.07 -4.56 -10.71
CA ASN A 220 -3.53 -3.47 -9.89
C ASN A 220 -4.55 -2.35 -9.62
N LEU A 221 -5.78 -2.46 -10.13
CA LEU A 221 -6.88 -1.58 -9.74
C LEU A 221 -7.44 -2.04 -8.39
N THR A 222 -6.88 -1.53 -7.31
CA THR A 222 -7.22 -1.92 -5.93
C THR A 222 -8.32 -1.03 -5.33
N ASP A 223 -9.42 -0.88 -6.03
CA ASP A 223 -10.55 -0.02 -5.66
C ASP A 223 -11.34 -0.49 -4.43
N GLN A 224 -11.05 -1.67 -3.92
CA GLN A 224 -11.67 -2.25 -2.71
C GLN A 224 -10.71 -2.34 -1.52
N SER A 225 -9.43 -2.00 -1.71
CA SER A 225 -8.40 -1.99 -0.66
C SER A 225 -7.90 -0.56 -0.47
N LEU A 226 -8.64 0.22 0.29
CA LEU A 226 -8.46 1.65 0.44
C LEU A 226 -8.06 2.01 1.88
N ALA A 227 -7.22 3.04 2.01
CA ALA A 227 -6.95 3.69 3.28
C ALA A 227 -7.35 5.17 3.19
N SER A 228 -7.89 5.69 4.27
CA SER A 228 -8.27 7.09 4.38
C SER A 228 -7.66 7.72 5.63
N ALA A 229 -7.33 9.01 5.55
CA ALA A 229 -6.94 9.79 6.70
C ALA A 229 -7.52 11.20 6.60
N SER A 230 -7.92 11.75 7.73
CA SER A 230 -8.42 13.11 7.85
C SER A 230 -7.86 13.81 9.07
N VAL A 231 -7.80 15.14 8.99
CA VAL A 231 -7.41 16.01 10.11
C VAL A 231 -8.16 17.32 10.01
N LYS A 232 -8.51 17.91 11.17
CA LYS A 232 -9.07 19.26 11.27
C LYS A 232 -8.07 20.14 11.99
N ILE A 233 -7.60 21.18 11.33
CA ILE A 233 -6.60 22.11 11.87
C ILE A 233 -7.28 23.47 12.03
N PRO A 234 -7.37 24.03 13.25
CA PRO A 234 -7.83 25.39 13.47
C PRO A 234 -6.94 26.38 12.73
N ALA A 235 -7.52 27.48 12.21
CA ALA A 235 -6.75 28.45 11.44
C ALA A 235 -5.56 29.02 12.25
N GLU A 236 -5.77 29.24 13.54
CA GLU A 236 -4.75 29.78 14.46
C GLU A 236 -3.50 28.88 14.55
N ALA A 237 -3.68 27.55 14.43
CA ALA A 237 -2.58 26.59 14.47
C ALA A 237 -1.73 26.61 13.17
N LEU A 238 -2.22 27.23 12.12
CA LEU A 238 -1.49 27.41 10.85
C LEU A 238 -0.59 28.64 10.85
N ALA A 239 -0.66 29.51 11.89
CA ALA A 239 0.11 30.75 11.93
C ALA A 239 1.62 30.45 11.88
N ILE A 240 2.34 31.19 11.03
CA ILE A 240 3.79 31.13 10.88
C ILE A 240 4.38 32.53 10.94
N LYS A 241 5.69 32.61 11.13
CA LYS A 241 6.38 33.93 11.27
C LYS A 241 6.04 34.85 10.08
N GLY A 242 5.35 35.95 10.35
CA GLY A 242 4.97 36.98 9.40
C GLY A 242 3.59 36.82 8.77
N TYR A 243 2.87 35.72 9.10
CA TYR A 243 1.52 35.47 8.57
C TYR A 243 0.60 34.90 9.65
N ASP A 244 -0.60 35.46 9.77
CA ASP A 244 -1.64 34.89 10.62
C ASP A 244 -2.20 33.59 10.00
N GLY A 245 -2.87 32.81 10.83
CA GLY A 245 -3.36 31.49 10.41
C GLY A 245 -4.46 31.54 9.35
N GLU A 246 -5.27 32.59 9.33
CA GLU A 246 -6.30 32.77 8.29
C GLU A 246 -5.69 33.02 6.93
N ARG A 247 -4.66 33.86 6.87
CA ARG A 247 -3.90 34.12 5.64
C ARG A 247 -3.23 32.84 5.10
N VAL A 248 -2.67 32.01 6.00
CA VAL A 248 -2.07 30.72 5.61
C VAL A 248 -3.14 29.76 5.09
N ARG A 249 -4.28 29.64 5.78
CA ARG A 249 -5.43 28.84 5.32
C ARG A 249 -5.87 29.24 3.91
N ASP A 250 -6.06 30.53 3.69
CA ASP A 250 -6.51 31.06 2.39
C ASP A 250 -5.47 30.76 1.30
N GLY A 251 -4.20 30.85 1.61
CA GLY A 251 -3.10 30.47 0.70
C GLY A 251 -3.13 28.98 0.32
N ILE A 252 -3.44 28.09 1.28
CA ILE A 252 -3.59 26.65 1.03
C ILE A 252 -4.79 26.39 0.08
N ILE A 253 -5.93 27.06 0.32
CA ILE A 253 -7.13 26.92 -0.53
C ILE A 253 -6.83 27.38 -1.96
N ILE A 254 -6.21 28.57 -2.13
CA ILE A 254 -5.84 29.12 -3.43
C ILE A 254 -4.87 28.16 -4.18
N ALA A 255 -3.92 27.57 -3.47
CA ALA A 255 -2.98 26.60 -4.06
C ALA A 255 -3.70 25.31 -4.50
N SER A 256 -4.71 24.87 -3.75
CA SER A 256 -5.57 23.74 -4.12
C SER A 256 -6.41 24.04 -5.33
N ASP A 257 -7.03 25.23 -5.40
CA ASP A 257 -7.83 25.68 -6.57
C ASP A 257 -6.96 25.71 -7.84
N PHE A 258 -5.70 26.16 -7.72
CA PHE A 258 -4.76 26.12 -8.84
C PHE A 258 -4.51 24.67 -9.32
N ALA A 259 -4.33 23.73 -8.41
CA ALA A 259 -4.15 22.33 -8.77
C ALA A 259 -5.40 21.71 -9.41
N HIS A 260 -6.61 22.14 -9.04
CA HIS A 260 -7.84 21.70 -9.69
C HIS A 260 -8.00 22.27 -11.11
N ALA A 261 -7.52 23.48 -11.34
CA ALA A 261 -7.69 24.18 -12.61
C ALA A 261 -6.62 23.82 -13.66
N ASP A 262 -5.41 23.47 -13.24
CA ASP A 262 -4.26 23.31 -14.12
C ASP A 262 -3.63 21.92 -13.99
N PRO A 263 -3.56 21.14 -15.11
CA PRO A 263 -3.04 19.77 -15.08
C PRO A 263 -1.54 19.68 -14.76
N TYR A 264 -0.73 20.69 -15.10
CA TYR A 264 0.68 20.72 -14.73
C TYR A 264 0.85 20.90 -13.22
N ARG A 265 0.02 21.77 -12.63
CA ARG A 265 0.02 21.94 -11.18
C ARG A 265 -0.53 20.71 -10.47
N ALA A 266 -1.59 20.11 -10.98
CA ALA A 266 -2.14 18.86 -10.45
C ALA A 266 -1.11 17.73 -10.40
N SER A 267 -0.36 17.54 -11.50
CA SER A 267 0.70 16.52 -11.56
C SER A 267 1.78 16.74 -10.49
N THR A 268 2.13 18.00 -10.21
CA THR A 268 3.11 18.32 -9.17
C THR A 268 2.56 18.11 -7.76
N HIS A 269 1.28 18.40 -7.52
CA HIS A 269 0.61 18.09 -6.25
C HIS A 269 0.56 16.59 -6.01
N ASN A 270 0.19 15.80 -7.01
CA ASN A 270 0.17 14.34 -6.92
C ASN A 270 1.57 13.77 -6.62
N LYS A 271 2.61 14.27 -7.30
CA LYS A 271 4.00 13.86 -7.02
C LYS A 271 4.36 14.16 -5.56
N GLY A 272 3.95 15.30 -5.02
CA GLY A 272 4.18 15.66 -3.63
C GLY A 272 3.53 14.69 -2.64
N ILE A 273 2.30 14.24 -2.91
CA ILE A 273 1.62 13.22 -2.10
C ILE A 273 2.33 11.87 -2.22
N MET A 274 2.70 11.47 -3.44
CA MET A 274 3.37 10.21 -3.70
C MET A 274 4.76 10.13 -3.06
N ASN A 275 5.47 11.22 -2.87
CA ASN A 275 6.72 11.24 -2.11
C ASN A 275 6.57 10.62 -0.70
N GLY A 276 5.44 10.85 -0.05
CA GLY A 276 5.16 10.24 1.26
C GLY A 276 4.73 8.78 1.13
N VAL A 277 3.81 8.48 0.20
CA VAL A 277 3.28 7.12 0.00
C VAL A 277 4.40 6.16 -0.41
N ASP A 278 5.19 6.52 -1.42
CA ASP A 278 6.29 5.70 -1.94
C ASP A 278 7.36 5.45 -0.88
N ALA A 279 7.74 6.49 -0.13
CA ALA A 279 8.75 6.38 0.91
C ALA A 279 8.35 5.42 2.04
N VAL A 280 7.07 5.42 2.44
CA VAL A 280 6.54 4.49 3.45
C VAL A 280 6.42 3.09 2.86
N ALA A 281 5.90 2.94 1.64
CA ALA A 281 5.76 1.65 0.97
C ALA A 281 7.13 0.94 0.84
N LEU A 282 8.17 1.66 0.39
CA LEU A 282 9.54 1.14 0.32
C LEU A 282 10.08 0.73 1.68
N ALA A 283 9.96 1.61 2.69
CA ALA A 283 10.50 1.37 4.02
C ALA A 283 9.81 0.21 4.76
N THR A 284 8.59 -0.14 4.38
CA THR A 284 7.80 -1.23 4.97
C THR A 284 7.79 -2.49 4.11
N GLY A 285 8.57 -2.55 3.03
CA GLY A 285 8.69 -3.73 2.17
C GLY A 285 7.48 -3.99 1.29
N ASN A 286 6.66 -2.99 1.01
CA ASN A 286 5.52 -3.08 0.10
C ASN A 286 5.91 -2.71 -1.34
N ASP A 287 5.09 -3.14 -2.30
CA ASP A 287 5.29 -2.79 -3.70
C ASP A 287 4.75 -1.37 -3.97
N TRP A 288 5.64 -0.40 -4.02
CA TRP A 288 5.33 1.00 -4.29
C TRP A 288 4.89 1.28 -5.73
N ARG A 289 5.15 0.33 -6.66
CA ARG A 289 4.77 0.45 -8.08
C ARG A 289 3.34 -0.03 -8.34
N ALA A 290 2.82 -0.94 -7.51
CA ALA A 290 1.46 -1.43 -7.60
C ALA A 290 0.47 -0.38 -7.13
#